data_efe0a8c41f61fc5c03230018c2d7f6e3
#
_entry.id   efe0a8c41f61fc5c03230018c2d7f6e3
#
_cell.length_a   1.000
_cell.length_b   1.000
_cell.length_c   1.000
_cell.angle_alpha   90.00
_cell.angle_beta   90.00
_cell.angle_gamma   90.00
#
_symmetry.space_group_name_H-M   'P 1'
#
loop_
_entity.id
_entity.type
_entity.pdbx_description
1 polymer ?
#
loop_
_entity_poly.entity_id
_entity_poly.type
_entity_poly.pdbx_seq_one_letter_code
_entity_poly.pdbx_strand_id
1 'polypeptide(L)'
;GSEFEDICDLESRKAVERGEREFFDIVREADVQLRLDRLSEFARWITPSFMQKRFDTHFFVVRAPERQIAACDGYETVDAEWLSPSKALKLGVSGERTIIFPTRLNLQLLAEAASADDCVARAKAREIVPVLPEVIQRDGKNILTIPADAGYGAAYEILS
;
A
#
# COMPACT_ATOMS: atom_id res chain seq x y z
N GLY A 1 -3.72 -26.46 -8.95
CA GLY A 1 -4.23 -25.22 -9.45
C GLY A 1 -5.66 -24.90 -9.15
N SER A 2 -6.49 -25.65 -8.45
CA SER A 2 -7.92 -25.35 -8.33
C SER A 2 -8.39 -24.96 -6.92
N GLU A 3 -7.65 -25.28 -5.89
CA GLU A 3 -8.14 -25.09 -4.51
C GLU A 3 -8.16 -23.63 -4.03
N PHE A 4 -7.35 -22.75 -4.58
CA PHE A 4 -7.32 -21.33 -4.18
C PHE A 4 -8.35 -20.47 -4.91
N GLU A 5 -8.74 -20.80 -6.12
CA GLU A 5 -9.77 -20.07 -6.88
C GLU A 5 -11.15 -20.24 -6.26
N ASP A 6 -11.44 -21.40 -5.66
CA ASP A 6 -12.73 -21.69 -5.03
C ASP A 6 -12.92 -21.00 -3.65
N ILE A 7 -11.84 -20.68 -2.95
CA ILE A 7 -11.88 -20.04 -1.61
C ILE A 7 -12.22 -18.55 -1.69
N CYS A 8 -11.80 -17.89 -2.76
CA CYS A 8 -12.01 -16.47 -3.00
C CYS A 8 -12.97 -16.22 -4.16
N ASP A 9 -14.04 -16.98 -4.25
CA ASP A 9 -15.07 -16.72 -5.25
C ASP A 9 -15.68 -15.32 -5.09
N LEU A 10 -16.16 -14.77 -6.18
CA LEU A 10 -16.66 -13.39 -6.24
C LEU A 10 -17.84 -13.17 -5.29
N GLU A 11 -18.68 -14.18 -5.05
CA GLU A 11 -19.85 -14.06 -4.16
C GLU A 11 -19.43 -14.02 -2.69
N SER A 12 -18.49 -14.86 -2.28
CA SER A 12 -17.92 -14.82 -0.92
C SER A 12 -17.26 -13.46 -0.64
N ARG A 13 -16.51 -12.92 -1.61
CA ARG A 13 -15.91 -11.59 -1.53
C ARG A 13 -16.95 -10.49 -1.35
N LYS A 14 -17.97 -10.46 -2.20
CA LYS A 14 -19.09 -9.51 -2.11
C LYS A 14 -19.86 -9.63 -0.80
N ALA A 15 -20.05 -10.83 -0.28
CA ALA A 15 -20.72 -11.05 0.99
C ALA A 15 -19.94 -10.44 2.16
N VAL A 16 -18.59 -10.55 2.15
CA VAL A 16 -17.74 -9.87 3.14
C VAL A 16 -17.84 -8.35 3.00
N GLU A 17 -17.74 -7.82 1.79
CA GLU A 17 -17.85 -6.38 1.51
C GLU A 17 -19.19 -5.78 1.99
N ARG A 18 -20.28 -6.55 1.87
CA ARG A 18 -21.62 -6.15 2.36
C ARG A 18 -21.82 -6.39 3.86
N GLY A 19 -20.83 -6.97 4.56
CA GLY A 19 -20.93 -7.33 5.97
C GLY A 19 -21.92 -8.49 6.25
N GLU A 20 -22.24 -9.29 5.24
CA GLU A 20 -23.11 -10.47 5.35
C GLU A 20 -22.35 -11.71 5.85
N ARG A 21 -21.02 -11.70 5.70
CA ARG A 21 -20.11 -12.74 6.18
C ARG A 21 -18.86 -12.12 6.78
N GLU A 22 -18.31 -12.77 7.79
CA GLU A 22 -17.01 -12.42 8.35
C GLU A 22 -15.89 -13.10 7.53
N PHE A 23 -14.84 -12.34 7.22
CA PHE A 23 -13.67 -12.86 6.48
C PHE A 23 -13.07 -14.10 7.14
N PHE A 24 -12.97 -14.10 8.48
CA PHE A 24 -12.40 -15.21 9.22
C PHE A 24 -13.28 -16.48 9.20
N ASP A 25 -14.57 -16.37 8.94
CA ASP A 25 -15.45 -17.56 8.75
C ASP A 25 -15.08 -18.25 7.43
N ILE A 26 -14.87 -17.49 6.37
CA ILE A 26 -14.41 -18.04 5.09
C ILE A 26 -13.06 -18.75 5.23
N VAL A 27 -12.10 -18.13 5.92
CA VAL A 27 -10.78 -18.72 6.18
C VAL A 27 -10.91 -20.04 6.93
N ARG A 28 -11.79 -20.10 7.93
CA ARG A 28 -12.02 -21.28 8.76
C ARG A 28 -12.73 -22.41 7.98
N GLU A 29 -13.74 -22.06 7.19
CA GLU A 29 -14.48 -23.02 6.35
C GLU A 29 -13.58 -23.64 5.27
N ALA A 30 -12.66 -22.85 4.74
CA ALA A 30 -11.69 -23.30 3.75
C ALA A 30 -10.53 -24.12 4.35
N ASP A 31 -10.45 -24.25 5.67
CA ASP A 31 -9.35 -24.92 6.39
C ASP A 31 -7.96 -24.42 5.95
N VAL A 32 -7.84 -23.11 5.74
CA VAL A 32 -6.57 -22.48 5.34
C VAL A 32 -5.95 -21.68 6.46
N GLN A 33 -4.63 -21.58 6.46
CA GLN A 33 -3.88 -20.77 7.40
C GLN A 33 -3.35 -19.49 6.74
N LEU A 34 -3.72 -18.35 7.29
CA LEU A 34 -3.15 -17.08 6.87
C LEU A 34 -1.67 -16.96 7.32
N ARG A 35 -0.79 -16.72 6.35
CA ARG A 35 0.64 -16.56 6.61
C ARG A 35 0.99 -15.11 6.96
N LEU A 36 0.41 -14.58 8.05
CA LEU A 36 0.66 -13.22 8.55
C LEU A 36 2.12 -13.02 8.96
N ASP A 37 2.82 -14.09 9.31
CA ASP A 37 4.25 -14.12 9.59
C ASP A 37 5.13 -13.66 8.40
N ARG A 38 4.58 -13.68 7.19
CA ARG A 38 5.28 -13.24 5.96
C ARG A 38 5.08 -11.76 5.65
N LEU A 39 4.12 -11.10 6.30
CA LEU A 39 3.90 -9.66 6.13
C LEU A 39 5.00 -8.89 6.88
N SER A 40 5.57 -7.90 6.22
CA SER A 40 6.53 -6.99 6.84
C SER A 40 6.03 -5.57 6.67
N GLU A 41 5.69 -4.92 7.78
CA GLU A 41 5.32 -3.50 7.76
C GLU A 41 6.53 -2.67 7.37
N PHE A 42 6.34 -1.69 6.47
CA PHE A 42 7.41 -0.80 6.04
C PHE A 42 7.04 0.68 6.13
N ALA A 43 5.76 1.01 6.31
CA ALA A 43 5.31 2.38 6.46
C ALA A 43 3.96 2.44 7.19
N ARG A 44 3.73 3.55 7.90
CA ARG A 44 2.44 3.89 8.50
C ARG A 44 2.13 5.35 8.22
N TRP A 45 0.96 5.60 7.64
CA TRP A 45 0.52 6.93 7.25
C TRP A 45 -0.82 7.28 7.87
N ILE A 46 -0.88 8.42 8.52
CA ILE A 46 -2.10 8.93 9.16
C ILE A 46 -2.58 10.13 8.33
N THR A 47 -3.84 10.10 7.91
CA THR A 47 -4.42 11.22 7.17
C THR A 47 -4.36 12.51 7.99
N PRO A 48 -3.97 13.65 7.39
CA PRO A 48 -3.88 14.94 8.07
C PRO A 48 -5.16 15.33 8.81
N SER A 49 -5.02 16.06 9.92
CA SER A 49 -6.14 16.41 10.81
C SER A 49 -7.20 17.33 10.18
N PHE A 50 -6.84 18.06 9.13
CA PHE A 50 -7.76 18.96 8.41
C PHE A 50 -8.65 18.24 7.39
N MET A 51 -8.41 16.96 7.13
CA MET A 51 -9.23 16.16 6.22
C MET A 51 -10.47 15.60 6.93
N GLN A 52 -11.63 15.66 6.26
CA GLN A 52 -12.90 15.16 6.82
C GLN A 52 -12.90 13.64 7.03
N LYS A 53 -12.38 12.89 6.07
CA LYS A 53 -12.24 11.42 6.15
C LYS A 53 -10.78 11.09 6.44
N ARG A 54 -10.54 10.38 7.53
CA ARG A 54 -9.19 10.07 7.98
C ARG A 54 -9.00 8.58 8.15
N PHE A 55 -7.80 8.15 7.82
CA PHE A 55 -7.35 6.78 7.93
C PHE A 55 -6.02 6.73 8.67
N ASP A 56 -5.79 5.66 9.40
CA ASP A 56 -4.50 5.22 9.90
C ASP A 56 -4.12 3.98 9.09
N THR A 57 -3.23 4.16 8.13
CA THR A 57 -2.93 3.16 7.11
C THR A 57 -1.57 2.53 7.33
N HIS A 58 -1.55 1.23 7.54
CA HIS A 58 -0.35 0.43 7.62
C HIS A 58 -0.03 -0.17 6.25
N PHE A 59 1.20 -0.01 5.81
CA PHE A 59 1.68 -0.52 4.53
C PHE A 59 2.61 -1.71 4.77
N PHE A 60 2.31 -2.81 4.09
CA PHE A 60 3.06 -4.05 4.22
C PHE A 60 3.68 -4.45 2.89
N VAL A 61 4.82 -5.12 2.96
CA VAL A 61 5.41 -5.86 1.85
C VAL A 61 5.39 -7.33 2.14
N VAL A 62 5.18 -8.11 1.09
CA VAL A 62 5.23 -9.57 1.12
C VAL A 62 5.73 -10.07 -0.23
N ARG A 63 6.51 -11.14 -0.22
CA ARG A 63 6.86 -11.82 -1.48
C ARG A 63 5.63 -12.55 -2.00
N ALA A 64 5.17 -12.18 -3.20
CA ALA A 64 4.06 -12.86 -3.84
C ALA A 64 4.43 -14.35 -4.08
N PRO A 65 3.49 -15.28 -3.89
CA PRO A 65 3.69 -16.66 -4.28
C PRO A 65 4.00 -16.79 -5.78
N GLU A 66 4.79 -17.80 -6.14
CA GLU A 66 5.04 -18.08 -7.55
C GLU A 66 3.74 -18.47 -8.25
N ARG A 67 3.62 -18.04 -9.51
CA ARG A 67 2.45 -18.31 -10.37
C ARG A 67 1.14 -17.66 -9.90
N GLN A 68 1.19 -16.65 -9.05
CA GLN A 68 0.01 -15.90 -8.68
C GLN A 68 -0.43 -14.99 -9.82
N ILE A 69 -1.71 -15.08 -10.19
CA ILE A 69 -2.35 -14.18 -11.14
C ILE A 69 -2.98 -13.04 -10.33
N ALA A 70 -2.57 -11.81 -10.63
CA ALA A 70 -3.24 -10.65 -10.06
C ALA A 70 -4.56 -10.43 -10.82
N ALA A 71 -5.67 -10.38 -10.09
CA ALA A 71 -6.97 -10.08 -10.64
C ALA A 71 -7.61 -8.93 -9.85
N CYS A 72 -8.23 -8.00 -10.56
CA CYS A 72 -9.04 -6.94 -9.95
C CYS A 72 -10.49 -7.39 -9.84
N ASP A 73 -11.23 -6.78 -8.89
CA ASP A 73 -12.65 -7.06 -8.67
C ASP A 73 -13.57 -6.35 -9.68
N GLY A 74 -13.01 -5.38 -10.43
CA GLY A 74 -13.75 -4.57 -11.40
C GLY A 74 -14.62 -3.48 -10.77
N TYR A 75 -14.55 -3.29 -9.46
CA TYR A 75 -15.34 -2.31 -8.72
C TYR A 75 -14.43 -1.31 -7.97
N GLU A 76 -13.72 -1.74 -6.94
CA GLU A 76 -12.75 -0.92 -6.21
C GLU A 76 -11.42 -0.86 -6.98
N THR A 77 -11.02 -1.98 -7.58
CA THR A 77 -9.85 -2.10 -8.43
C THR A 77 -10.27 -2.46 -9.86
N VAL A 78 -9.92 -1.62 -10.83
CA VAL A 78 -10.36 -1.78 -12.24
C VAL A 78 -9.26 -2.29 -13.16
N ASP A 79 -8.00 -2.23 -12.70
CA ASP A 79 -6.83 -2.66 -13.47
C ASP A 79 -5.76 -3.21 -12.52
N ALA A 80 -5.06 -4.26 -12.96
CA ALA A 80 -3.97 -4.88 -12.20
C ALA A 80 -2.78 -5.13 -13.12
N GLU A 81 -1.64 -4.55 -12.80
CA GLU A 81 -0.41 -4.66 -13.56
C GLU A 81 0.79 -4.96 -12.66
N TRP A 82 1.65 -5.87 -13.08
CA TRP A 82 2.94 -6.09 -12.44
C TRP A 82 3.95 -5.05 -12.90
N LEU A 83 4.34 -4.16 -11.99
CA LEU A 83 5.27 -3.07 -12.26
C LEU A 83 6.43 -3.09 -11.25
N SER A 84 7.62 -2.71 -11.72
CA SER A 84 8.65 -2.30 -10.77
C SER A 84 8.29 -0.94 -10.15
N PRO A 85 8.67 -0.66 -8.89
CA PRO A 85 8.43 0.64 -8.27
C PRO A 85 8.97 1.81 -9.11
N SER A 86 10.16 1.64 -9.69
CA SER A 86 10.76 2.65 -10.57
C SER A 86 9.96 2.91 -11.84
N LYS A 87 9.32 1.87 -12.43
CA LYS A 87 8.43 2.05 -13.59
C LYS A 87 7.16 2.78 -13.19
N ALA A 88 6.56 2.42 -12.05
CA ALA A 88 5.39 3.11 -11.52
C ALA A 88 5.66 4.61 -11.31
N LEU A 89 6.79 4.95 -10.69
CA LEU A 89 7.20 6.35 -10.51
C LEU A 89 7.34 7.10 -11.84
N LYS A 90 7.91 6.47 -12.87
CA LYS A 90 8.01 7.08 -14.21
C LYS A 90 6.64 7.36 -14.82
N LEU A 91 5.68 6.44 -14.70
CA LEU A 91 4.31 6.64 -15.16
C LEU A 91 3.60 7.78 -14.41
N GLY A 92 3.91 7.96 -13.11
CA GLY A 92 3.45 9.12 -12.35
C GLY A 92 4.02 10.44 -12.85
N VAL A 93 5.32 10.48 -13.18
CA VAL A 93 5.97 11.68 -13.71
C VAL A 93 5.48 12.04 -15.11
N SER A 94 5.24 11.04 -15.98
CA SER A 94 4.70 11.28 -17.34
C SER A 94 3.21 11.67 -17.35
N GLY A 95 2.51 11.54 -16.22
CA GLY A 95 1.07 11.81 -16.13
C GLY A 95 0.19 10.66 -16.65
N GLU A 96 0.77 9.53 -17.05
CA GLU A 96 0.02 8.34 -17.46
C GLU A 96 -0.71 7.66 -16.30
N ARG A 97 -0.22 7.85 -15.07
CA ARG A 97 -0.86 7.38 -13.82
C ARG A 97 -0.88 8.50 -12.79
N THR A 98 -1.98 8.63 -12.07
CA THR A 98 -2.04 9.53 -10.91
C THR A 98 -1.49 8.82 -9.69
N ILE A 99 -0.41 9.34 -9.13
CA ILE A 99 0.23 8.79 -7.93
C ILE A 99 0.26 9.88 -6.87
N ILE A 100 -0.54 9.71 -5.81
CA ILE A 100 -0.63 10.65 -4.71
C ILE A 100 0.63 10.64 -3.84
N PHE A 101 0.84 11.69 -3.08
CA PHE A 101 2.04 11.95 -2.29
C PHE A 101 2.50 10.77 -1.42
N PRO A 102 1.65 10.14 -0.57
CA PRO A 102 2.08 8.98 0.23
C PRO A 102 2.51 7.79 -0.62
N THR A 103 1.76 7.48 -1.67
CA THR A 103 2.07 6.36 -2.57
C THR A 103 3.39 6.60 -3.31
N ARG A 104 3.64 7.84 -3.76
CA ARG A 104 4.89 8.21 -4.42
C ARG A 104 6.09 7.99 -3.51
N LEU A 105 6.02 8.45 -2.26
CA LEU A 105 7.11 8.28 -1.30
C LEU A 105 7.34 6.80 -0.94
N ASN A 106 6.28 6.03 -0.74
CA ASN A 106 6.38 4.60 -0.51
C ASN A 106 7.01 3.87 -1.70
N LEU A 107 6.64 4.22 -2.93
CA LEU A 107 7.26 3.67 -4.13
C LEU A 107 8.75 4.04 -4.24
N GLN A 108 9.16 5.23 -3.80
CA GLN A 108 10.57 5.63 -3.75
C GLN A 108 11.36 4.72 -2.80
N LEU A 109 10.84 4.44 -1.60
CA LEU A 109 11.47 3.49 -0.68
C LEU A 109 11.58 2.08 -1.28
N LEU A 110 10.51 1.60 -1.89
CA LEU A 110 10.52 0.28 -2.53
C LEU A 110 11.50 0.21 -3.71
N ALA A 111 11.72 1.33 -4.42
CA ALA A 111 12.63 1.42 -5.55
C ALA A 111 14.12 1.37 -5.14
N GLU A 112 14.45 1.56 -3.86
CA GLU A 112 15.82 1.41 -3.34
C GLU A 112 16.26 -0.06 -3.26
N ALA A 113 15.31 -0.99 -3.23
CA ALA A 113 15.59 -2.40 -3.11
C ALA A 113 16.08 -3.00 -4.43
N ALA A 114 17.11 -3.84 -4.36
CA ALA A 114 17.67 -4.54 -5.53
C ALA A 114 16.81 -5.74 -5.96
N SER A 115 15.98 -6.27 -5.07
CA SER A 115 15.10 -7.42 -5.31
C SER A 115 13.91 -7.43 -4.35
N ALA A 116 12.95 -8.33 -4.58
CA ALA A 116 11.83 -8.53 -3.66
C ALA A 116 12.30 -9.00 -2.26
N ASP A 117 13.31 -9.86 -2.21
CA ASP A 117 13.86 -10.32 -0.93
C ASP A 117 14.61 -9.21 -0.20
N ASP A 118 15.36 -8.37 -0.90
CA ASP A 118 15.99 -7.17 -0.33
C ASP A 118 14.93 -6.17 0.18
N CYS A 119 13.82 -6.01 -0.56
CA CYS A 119 12.71 -5.18 -0.14
C CYS A 119 12.11 -5.64 1.20
N VAL A 120 11.84 -6.93 1.35
CA VAL A 120 11.35 -7.52 2.59
C VAL A 120 12.37 -7.39 3.73
N ALA A 121 13.67 -7.61 3.45
CA ALA A 121 14.74 -7.46 4.44
C ALA A 121 14.84 -6.01 4.95
N ARG A 122 14.80 -5.03 4.05
CA ARG A 122 14.78 -3.60 4.40
C ARG A 122 13.55 -3.21 5.23
N ALA A 123 12.38 -3.71 4.86
CA ALA A 123 11.15 -3.49 5.62
C ALA A 123 11.26 -3.99 7.07
N LYS A 124 11.81 -5.21 7.26
CA LYS A 124 12.03 -5.79 8.59
C LYS A 124 13.06 -5.04 9.44
N ALA A 125 14.04 -4.43 8.80
CA ALA A 125 15.10 -3.68 9.47
C ALA A 125 14.71 -2.22 9.76
N ARG A 126 13.63 -1.73 9.15
CA ARG A 126 13.21 -0.34 9.24
C ARG A 126 12.46 -0.09 10.55
N GLU A 127 12.81 0.98 11.24
CA GLU A 127 11.97 1.56 12.29
C GLU A 127 10.77 2.27 11.65
N ILE A 128 9.56 1.95 12.12
CA ILE A 128 8.34 2.54 11.59
C ILE A 128 7.98 3.79 12.39
N VAL A 129 8.20 4.94 11.78
CA VAL A 129 7.76 6.23 12.29
C VAL A 129 6.41 6.56 11.65
N PRO A 130 5.33 6.73 12.44
CA PRO A 130 4.03 7.14 11.89
C PRO A 130 4.12 8.49 11.20
N VAL A 131 3.73 8.56 9.94
CA VAL A 131 3.73 9.79 9.15
C VAL A 131 2.38 10.48 9.28
N LEU A 132 2.34 11.60 9.99
CA LEU A 132 1.22 12.53 10.00
C LEU A 132 1.65 13.79 9.25
N PRO A 133 1.24 13.98 7.99
CA PRO A 133 1.63 15.15 7.22
C PRO A 133 1.02 16.44 7.81
N GLU A 134 1.79 17.50 7.78
CA GLU A 134 1.39 18.84 8.25
C GLU A 134 1.50 19.86 7.13
N VAL A 135 0.63 20.85 7.16
CA VAL A 135 0.70 21.99 6.22
C VAL A 135 1.43 23.13 6.89
N ILE A 136 2.50 23.58 6.25
CA ILE A 136 3.26 24.76 6.65
C ILE A 136 3.20 25.83 5.55
N GLN A 137 3.39 27.09 5.92
CA GLN A 137 3.59 28.16 4.95
C GLN A 137 5.09 28.43 4.75
N ARG A 138 5.52 28.43 3.49
CA ARG A 138 6.86 28.77 3.09
C ARG A 138 6.85 29.55 1.78
N ASP A 139 7.46 30.73 1.76
CA ASP A 139 7.53 31.61 0.59
C ASP A 139 6.14 31.91 -0.02
N GLY A 140 5.12 32.11 0.85
CA GLY A 140 3.74 32.38 0.45
C GLY A 140 2.97 31.20 -0.13
N LYS A 141 3.52 29.99 -0.06
CA LYS A 141 2.89 28.75 -0.53
C LYS A 141 2.56 27.82 0.63
N ASN A 142 1.45 27.12 0.52
CA ASN A 142 1.13 26.02 1.42
C ASN A 142 1.93 24.77 0.99
N ILE A 143 2.66 24.20 1.92
CA ILE A 143 3.51 23.05 1.68
C ILE A 143 3.10 21.93 2.62
N LEU A 144 2.79 20.77 2.07
CA LEU A 144 2.60 19.55 2.85
C LEU A 144 3.97 18.95 3.18
N THR A 145 4.28 18.79 4.46
CA THR A 145 5.53 18.22 4.94
C THR A 145 5.27 16.97 5.76
N ILE A 146 6.33 16.19 5.99
CA ILE A 146 6.31 14.99 6.82
C ILE A 146 7.44 15.04 7.84
N PRO A 147 7.40 14.24 8.93
CA PRO A 147 8.48 14.15 9.90
C PRO A 147 9.81 13.80 9.23
N ALA A 148 10.88 14.51 9.59
CA ALA A 148 12.19 14.31 8.97
C ALA A 148 12.82 12.94 9.29
N ASP A 149 12.43 12.35 10.44
CA ASP A 149 12.84 11.03 10.92
C ASP A 149 12.01 9.89 10.33
N ALA A 150 10.99 10.19 9.55
CA ALA A 150 10.16 9.17 8.88
C ALA A 150 10.91 8.39 7.78
N GLY A 151 12.17 8.73 7.51
CA GLY A 151 13.06 7.97 6.63
C GLY A 151 12.77 8.10 5.14
N TYR A 152 12.06 9.16 4.73
CA TYR A 152 11.83 9.50 3.32
C TYR A 152 12.75 10.62 2.81
N GLY A 153 13.71 11.04 3.63
CA GLY A 153 14.52 12.23 3.35
C GLY A 153 13.70 13.52 3.44
N ALA A 154 14.20 14.58 2.78
CA ALA A 154 13.50 15.86 2.73
C ALA A 154 12.36 15.81 1.70
N ALA A 155 11.19 15.36 2.13
CA ALA A 155 10.03 15.21 1.25
C ALA A 155 8.96 16.28 1.58
N TYR A 156 8.45 16.90 0.52
CA TYR A 156 7.34 17.85 0.61
C TYR A 156 6.53 17.88 -0.69
N GLU A 157 5.33 18.44 -0.61
CA GLU A 157 4.50 18.71 -1.78
C GLU A 157 3.90 20.11 -1.67
N ILE A 158 3.95 20.87 -2.77
CA ILE A 158 3.32 22.20 -2.85
C ILE A 158 1.84 21.98 -3.11
N LEU A 159 1.00 22.50 -2.21
CA LEU A 159 -0.44 22.47 -2.38
C LEU A 159 -0.87 23.65 -3.29
N SER A 160 -1.56 23.31 -4.35
CA SER A 160 -2.14 24.28 -5.32
C SER A 160 -3.48 24.84 -4.81
#